data_e159d48c56522964ecbcdf1ec7ed83fc
#
_entry.id   e159d48c56522964ecbcdf1ec7ed83fc
#
_cell.length_a   1.000
_cell.length_b   1.000
_cell.length_c   1.000
_cell.angle_alpha   90.00
_cell.angle_beta   90.00
_cell.angle_gamma   90.00
#
_symmetry.space_group_name_H-M   'P 1'
#
loop_
_entity.id
_entity.type
_entity.pdbx_description
1 polymer ?
#
loop_
_entity_poly.entity_id
_entity_poly.type
_entity_poly.pdbx_seq_one_letter_code
_entity_poly.pdbx_strand_id
1 'polypeptide(L)'
;ELVIIDDLIYKGNCLVVPRSLRKNMLDIIHVSHLGISKCFLKARQLLYWPGMYRDIENKVLSCEACQKYSRNNFREPLIPHTVPDFPWQKVGCDLYELRKEKFIIVIDYFSKYVEICKIQNITADTVIKHLKNIFSRLGIPQIFVSDNGTQFSGFVFENFAKEWQFQHVTSSPHYAKSNGMVEWVIQTVKNITKKCYETNTDLNLALLDYR
;
A
#
# COMPACT_ATOMS: atom_id res chain seq x y z
N GLU A 1 -19.66 41.33 -4.91
CA GLU A 1 -19.73 42.79 -4.61
C GLU A 1 -18.57 43.18 -3.69
N LEU A 2 -18.07 44.43 -3.87
CA LEU A 2 -17.09 45.04 -2.98
C LEU A 2 -17.82 46.04 -2.12
N VAL A 3 -17.55 46.06 -0.82
CA VAL A 3 -18.17 46.95 0.16
C VAL A 3 -17.04 47.61 0.98
N ILE A 4 -17.23 48.90 1.35
CA ILE A 4 -16.31 49.62 2.22
C ILE A 4 -16.97 49.76 3.60
N ILE A 5 -16.29 49.29 4.64
CA ILE A 5 -16.71 49.38 6.05
C ILE A 5 -15.49 49.87 6.85
N ASP A 6 -15.61 50.96 7.57
CA ASP A 6 -14.55 51.54 8.40
C ASP A 6 -13.21 51.70 7.63
N ASP A 7 -13.25 52.29 6.44
CA ASP A 7 -12.11 52.47 5.54
C ASP A 7 -11.43 51.18 5.04
N LEU A 8 -12.02 50.03 5.28
CA LEU A 8 -11.54 48.74 4.82
C LEU A 8 -12.44 48.22 3.68
N ILE A 9 -11.80 47.59 2.68
CA ILE A 9 -12.49 47.00 1.52
C ILE A 9 -12.78 45.54 1.78
N TYR A 10 -14.02 45.14 1.65
CA TYR A 10 -14.45 43.74 1.77
C TYR A 10 -14.98 43.17 0.46
N LYS A 11 -14.73 41.90 0.21
CA LYS A 11 -15.38 41.09 -0.81
C LYS A 11 -16.20 39.99 -0.15
N GLY A 12 -17.53 40.19 -0.09
CA GLY A 12 -18.35 39.37 0.81
C GLY A 12 -17.91 39.56 2.26
N ASN A 13 -17.59 38.50 2.96
CA ASN A 13 -17.11 38.54 4.37
C ASN A 13 -15.57 38.58 4.47
N CYS A 14 -14.83 38.64 3.38
CA CYS A 14 -13.38 38.59 3.39
C CYS A 14 -12.78 40.01 3.20
N LEU A 15 -11.84 40.37 4.05
CA LEU A 15 -11.05 41.57 3.96
C LEU A 15 -10.15 41.53 2.70
N VAL A 16 -10.22 42.55 1.86
CA VAL A 16 -9.34 42.67 0.68
C VAL A 16 -7.96 43.15 1.10
N VAL A 17 -6.94 42.33 0.92
CA VAL A 17 -5.56 42.67 1.32
C VAL A 17 -4.86 43.44 0.20
N PRO A 18 -4.42 44.69 0.43
CA PRO A 18 -3.65 45.44 -0.56
C PRO A 18 -2.29 44.82 -0.82
N ARG A 19 -1.73 45.08 -2.00
CA ARG A 19 -0.48 44.41 -2.45
C ARG A 19 0.70 44.58 -1.48
N SER A 20 0.79 45.73 -0.84
CA SER A 20 1.83 46.07 0.14
C SER A 20 1.82 45.17 1.39
N LEU A 21 0.63 44.68 1.80
CA LEU A 21 0.48 43.88 3.02
C LEU A 21 0.45 42.37 2.77
N ARG A 22 0.38 41.92 1.50
CA ARG A 22 0.26 40.48 1.20
C ARG A 22 1.42 39.65 1.74
N LYS A 23 2.66 40.18 1.69
CA LYS A 23 3.82 39.48 2.23
C LYS A 23 3.68 39.21 3.72
N ASN A 24 3.29 40.22 4.50
CA ASN A 24 3.07 40.10 5.94
C ASN A 24 1.94 39.11 6.24
N MET A 25 0.85 39.14 5.46
CA MET A 25 -0.26 38.19 5.61
C MET A 25 0.17 36.75 5.32
N LEU A 26 0.99 36.54 4.29
CA LEU A 26 1.55 35.21 3.99
C LEU A 26 2.41 34.67 5.14
N ASP A 27 3.21 35.52 5.79
CA ASP A 27 4.01 35.14 6.93
C ASP A 27 3.12 34.72 8.13
N ILE A 28 2.05 35.49 8.39
CA ILE A 28 1.08 35.17 9.46
C ILE A 28 0.30 33.88 9.14
N ILE A 29 -0.15 33.69 7.90
CA ILE A 29 -0.87 32.50 7.47
C ILE A 29 0.00 31.25 7.63
N HIS A 30 1.30 31.38 7.35
CA HIS A 30 2.25 30.27 7.33
C HIS A 30 3.02 30.05 8.62
N VAL A 31 2.81 30.85 9.66
CA VAL A 31 3.55 30.79 10.93
C VAL A 31 3.57 29.38 11.57
N SER A 32 2.51 28.62 11.40
CA SER A 32 2.39 27.25 11.93
C SER A 32 2.88 26.16 10.97
N HIS A 33 3.53 26.52 9.87
CA HIS A 33 4.06 25.60 8.85
C HIS A 33 3.04 24.57 8.34
N LEU A 34 1.77 24.95 8.24
CA LEU A 34 0.73 24.10 7.68
C LEU A 34 0.92 23.93 6.16
N GLY A 35 0.48 22.81 5.63
CA GLY A 35 0.49 22.56 4.19
C GLY A 35 -0.43 23.52 3.40
N ILE A 36 -0.21 23.60 2.08
CA ILE A 36 -0.88 24.54 1.15
C ILE A 36 -2.40 24.60 1.37
N SER A 37 -3.05 23.43 1.34
CA SER A 37 -4.52 23.36 1.48
C SER A 37 -5.03 23.91 2.80
N LYS A 38 -4.35 23.63 3.92
CA LYS A 38 -4.76 24.13 5.24
C LYS A 38 -4.51 25.63 5.38
N CYS A 39 -3.38 26.12 4.88
CA CYS A 39 -3.09 27.57 4.84
C CYS A 39 -4.17 28.31 4.01
N PHE A 40 -4.52 27.78 2.86
CA PHE A 40 -5.54 28.39 2.00
C PHE A 40 -6.94 28.37 2.63
N LEU A 41 -7.34 27.24 3.22
CA LEU A 41 -8.64 27.13 3.91
C LEU A 41 -8.77 28.12 5.06
N LYS A 42 -7.69 28.32 5.84
CA LYS A 42 -7.64 29.31 6.91
C LYS A 42 -7.74 30.75 6.37
N ALA A 43 -6.95 31.06 5.34
CA ALA A 43 -6.90 32.39 4.76
C ALA A 43 -8.21 32.80 4.11
N ARG A 44 -8.83 31.93 3.31
CA ARG A 44 -10.04 32.23 2.53
C ARG A 44 -11.28 32.52 3.36
N GLN A 45 -11.25 32.21 4.64
CA GLN A 45 -12.36 32.53 5.56
C GLN A 45 -12.40 34.01 5.94
N LEU A 46 -11.25 34.67 5.93
CA LEU A 46 -11.09 36.03 6.46
C LEU A 46 -10.50 36.99 5.44
N LEU A 47 -9.74 36.51 4.48
CA LEU A 47 -8.91 37.32 3.58
C LEU A 47 -9.21 37.02 2.11
N TYR A 48 -9.03 38.03 1.29
CA TYR A 48 -9.13 37.91 -0.15
C TYR A 48 -8.12 38.80 -0.88
N TRP A 49 -7.44 38.25 -1.88
CA TRP A 49 -6.81 38.99 -2.97
C TRP A 49 -6.70 38.11 -4.22
N PRO A 50 -6.62 38.71 -5.43
CA PRO A 50 -6.44 37.96 -6.65
C PRO A 50 -5.12 37.17 -6.64
N GLY A 51 -5.17 35.86 -6.91
CA GLY A 51 -3.99 34.99 -6.91
C GLY A 51 -3.54 34.47 -5.53
N MET A 52 -4.33 34.68 -4.47
CA MET A 52 -4.00 34.29 -3.10
C MET A 52 -3.55 32.81 -2.96
N TYR A 53 -4.19 31.89 -3.66
CA TYR A 53 -3.80 30.47 -3.63
C TYR A 53 -2.36 30.27 -4.10
N ARG A 54 -2.00 30.88 -5.24
CA ARG A 54 -0.67 30.78 -5.82
C ARG A 54 0.41 31.41 -4.94
N ASP A 55 0.08 32.53 -4.30
CA ASP A 55 1.01 33.20 -3.38
C ASP A 55 1.26 32.34 -2.12
N ILE A 56 0.22 31.69 -1.58
CA ILE A 56 0.33 30.74 -0.46
C ILE A 56 1.13 29.51 -0.89
N GLU A 57 0.87 28.95 -2.06
CA GLU A 57 1.60 27.82 -2.61
C GLU A 57 3.09 28.12 -2.71
N ASN A 58 3.45 29.25 -3.34
CA ASN A 58 4.84 29.69 -3.47
C ASN A 58 5.50 29.88 -2.09
N LYS A 59 4.80 30.45 -1.11
CA LYS A 59 5.30 30.64 0.25
C LYS A 59 5.61 29.30 0.95
N VAL A 60 4.72 28.33 0.81
CA VAL A 60 4.91 26.98 1.42
C VAL A 60 6.03 26.22 0.73
N LEU A 61 6.08 26.27 -0.61
CA LEU A 61 7.10 25.59 -1.40
C LEU A 61 8.50 26.18 -1.22
N SER A 62 8.62 27.48 -0.94
CA SER A 62 9.91 28.15 -0.67
C SER A 62 10.37 28.03 0.80
N CYS A 63 9.55 27.45 1.68
CA CYS A 63 9.90 27.30 3.09
C CYS A 63 10.79 26.08 3.32
N GLU A 64 12.03 26.29 3.73
CA GLU A 64 13.02 25.22 4.00
C GLU A 64 12.52 24.21 5.05
N ALA A 65 11.91 24.69 6.14
CA ALA A 65 11.35 23.81 7.16
C ALA A 65 10.24 22.90 6.58
N CYS A 66 9.32 23.46 5.78
CA CYS A 66 8.28 22.68 5.14
C CYS A 66 8.84 21.68 4.14
N GLN A 67 9.87 22.03 3.38
CA GLN A 67 10.52 21.12 2.43
C GLN A 67 11.26 19.98 3.16
N LYS A 68 11.99 20.30 4.21
CA LYS A 68 12.74 19.30 5.01
C LYS A 68 11.83 18.23 5.61
N TYR A 69 10.62 18.60 6.04
CA TYR A 69 9.66 17.69 6.66
C TYR A 69 8.49 17.33 5.74
N SER A 70 8.56 17.69 4.47
CA SER A 70 7.56 17.25 3.49
C SER A 70 7.68 15.73 3.34
N ARG A 71 6.54 15.04 3.32
CA ARG A 71 6.53 13.64 2.92
C ARG A 71 6.89 13.60 1.43
N ASN A 72 8.08 13.15 1.12
CA ASN A 72 8.47 12.82 -0.25
C ASN A 72 7.62 11.63 -0.70
N ASN A 73 6.44 11.91 -1.21
CA ASN A 73 5.70 10.95 -2.00
C ASN A 73 6.31 10.93 -3.42
N PHE A 74 7.57 10.52 -3.53
CA PHE A 74 8.07 10.01 -4.79
C PHE A 74 7.21 8.78 -5.09
N ARG A 75 6.23 8.95 -5.96
CA ARG A 75 5.64 7.82 -6.67
C ARG A 75 6.72 7.38 -7.64
N GLU A 76 7.57 6.46 -7.20
CA GLU A 76 8.38 5.71 -8.14
C GLU A 76 7.43 5.14 -9.18
N PRO A 77 7.76 5.23 -10.49
CA PRO A 77 6.92 4.62 -11.51
C PRO A 77 6.74 3.15 -11.13
N LEU A 78 5.49 2.70 -11.11
CA LEU A 78 5.16 1.29 -10.89
C LEU A 78 5.89 0.51 -11.97
N ILE A 79 6.92 -0.25 -11.59
CA ILE A 79 7.49 -1.25 -12.49
C ILE A 79 6.41 -2.34 -12.56
N PRO A 80 5.68 -2.46 -13.69
CA PRO A 80 4.69 -3.51 -13.82
C PRO A 80 5.41 -4.85 -13.69
N HIS A 81 4.94 -5.72 -12.81
CA HIS A 81 5.38 -7.11 -12.82
C HIS A 81 5.10 -7.68 -14.21
N THR A 82 6.12 -8.27 -14.81
CA THR A 82 5.90 -9.11 -16.00
C THR A 82 4.82 -10.13 -15.65
N VAL A 83 3.71 -10.05 -16.39
CA VAL A 83 2.65 -11.07 -16.29
C VAL A 83 3.27 -12.39 -16.73
N PRO A 84 3.12 -13.47 -15.97
CA PRO A 84 3.62 -14.77 -16.40
C PRO A 84 2.97 -15.20 -17.73
N ASP A 85 3.68 -15.97 -18.55
CA ASP A 85 3.20 -16.41 -19.86
C ASP A 85 2.26 -17.63 -19.77
N PHE A 86 2.36 -18.39 -18.68
CA PHE A 86 1.56 -19.60 -18.47
C PHE A 86 1.28 -19.83 -16.96
N PRO A 87 0.25 -20.66 -16.67
CA PRO A 87 -0.10 -21.00 -15.29
C PRO A 87 1.07 -21.61 -14.53
N TRP A 88 1.19 -21.26 -13.25
CA TRP A 88 2.18 -21.79 -12.30
C TRP A 88 3.65 -21.43 -12.60
N GLN A 89 3.89 -20.54 -13.57
CA GLN A 89 5.24 -20.03 -13.84
C GLN A 89 5.77 -19.20 -12.69
N LYS A 90 4.91 -18.32 -12.12
CA LYS A 90 5.23 -17.46 -10.99
C LYS A 90 4.14 -17.56 -9.95
N VAL A 91 4.53 -17.88 -8.71
CA VAL A 91 3.61 -17.99 -7.59
C VAL A 91 3.99 -17.05 -6.46
N GLY A 92 2.99 -16.53 -5.75
CA GLY A 92 3.16 -15.77 -4.52
C GLY A 92 2.77 -16.61 -3.30
N CYS A 93 3.46 -16.43 -2.20
CA CYS A 93 3.17 -17.10 -0.94
C CYS A 93 3.04 -16.09 0.20
N ASP A 94 2.08 -16.33 1.07
CA ASP A 94 1.90 -15.58 2.32
C ASP A 94 1.48 -16.53 3.46
N LEU A 95 1.74 -16.10 4.66
CA LEU A 95 1.34 -16.81 5.88
C LEU A 95 0.40 -15.91 6.68
N TYR A 96 -0.68 -16.48 7.20
CA TYR A 96 -1.56 -15.72 8.06
C TYR A 96 -2.13 -16.54 9.20
N GLU A 97 -2.58 -15.86 10.24
CA GLU A 97 -3.23 -16.46 11.40
C GLU A 97 -4.70 -16.01 11.47
N LEU A 98 -5.59 -16.97 11.74
CA LEU A 98 -6.99 -16.74 11.96
C LEU A 98 -7.48 -17.62 13.10
N ARG A 99 -8.05 -17.03 14.17
CA ARG A 99 -8.56 -17.77 15.36
C ARG A 99 -7.54 -18.73 15.97
N LYS A 100 -6.27 -18.31 16.07
CA LYS A 100 -5.13 -19.10 16.52
C LYS A 100 -4.74 -20.28 15.60
N GLU A 101 -5.37 -20.41 14.46
CA GLU A 101 -4.98 -21.34 13.42
C GLU A 101 -4.11 -20.63 12.37
N LYS A 102 -3.07 -21.32 11.92
CA LYS A 102 -2.07 -20.81 11.00
C LYS A 102 -2.27 -21.42 9.62
N PHE A 103 -2.13 -20.60 8.61
CA PHE A 103 -2.35 -20.98 7.21
C PHE A 103 -1.19 -20.53 6.34
N ILE A 104 -0.84 -21.37 5.38
CA ILE A 104 -0.04 -21.00 4.21
C ILE A 104 -0.98 -20.86 3.02
N ILE A 105 -0.81 -19.77 2.25
CA ILE A 105 -1.51 -19.51 1.01
C ILE A 105 -0.50 -19.37 -0.11
N VAL A 106 -0.73 -20.04 -1.23
CA VAL A 106 0.07 -19.96 -2.45
C VAL A 106 -0.85 -19.57 -3.60
N ILE A 107 -0.47 -18.56 -4.37
CA ILE A 107 -1.29 -17.98 -5.43
C ILE A 107 -0.52 -17.98 -6.73
N ASP A 108 -1.12 -18.49 -7.78
CA ASP A 108 -0.61 -18.35 -9.14
C ASP A 108 -0.86 -16.95 -9.71
N TYR A 109 0.19 -16.29 -10.18
CA TYR A 109 0.09 -14.94 -10.75
C TYR A 109 -0.65 -14.91 -12.10
N PHE A 110 -0.67 -16.00 -12.85
CA PHE A 110 -1.35 -16.09 -14.15
C PHE A 110 -2.84 -16.34 -13.97
N SER A 111 -3.21 -17.50 -13.43
CA SER A 111 -4.60 -17.97 -13.32
C SER A 111 -5.37 -17.41 -12.12
N LYS A 112 -4.67 -16.86 -11.11
CA LYS A 112 -5.21 -16.50 -9.80
C LYS A 112 -5.64 -17.69 -8.95
N TYR A 113 -5.28 -18.88 -9.37
CA TYR A 113 -5.54 -20.09 -8.63
C TYR A 113 -4.87 -20.05 -7.25
N VAL A 114 -5.58 -20.50 -6.24
CA VAL A 114 -5.16 -20.43 -4.85
C VAL A 114 -5.08 -21.82 -4.23
N GLU A 115 -3.94 -22.14 -3.63
CA GLU A 115 -3.78 -23.24 -2.68
C GLU A 115 -3.73 -22.68 -1.26
N ILE A 116 -4.44 -23.31 -0.35
CA ILE A 116 -4.43 -22.97 1.08
C ILE A 116 -4.27 -24.24 1.90
N CYS A 117 -3.38 -24.22 2.88
CA CYS A 117 -3.19 -25.32 3.80
C CYS A 117 -3.13 -24.80 5.24
N LYS A 118 -3.79 -25.49 6.14
CA LYS A 118 -3.63 -25.28 7.58
C LYS A 118 -2.30 -25.88 8.02
N ILE A 119 -1.52 -25.09 8.76
CA ILE A 119 -0.20 -25.49 9.27
C ILE A 119 -0.16 -25.44 10.80
N GLN A 120 0.64 -26.28 11.42
CA GLN A 120 0.78 -26.31 12.88
C GLN A 120 1.67 -25.18 13.38
N ASN A 121 2.80 -24.98 12.73
CA ASN A 121 3.83 -24.01 13.11
C ASN A 121 4.30 -23.21 11.89
N ILE A 122 4.77 -21.96 12.14
CA ILE A 122 5.37 -21.11 11.11
C ILE A 122 6.90 -21.29 11.18
N THR A 123 7.39 -22.50 10.93
CA THR A 123 8.82 -22.80 10.81
C THR A 123 9.18 -23.08 9.35
N ALA A 124 10.45 -22.87 8.98
CA ALA A 124 10.91 -23.16 7.62
C ALA A 124 10.60 -24.60 7.19
N ASP A 125 10.86 -25.58 8.05
CA ASP A 125 10.61 -27.00 7.76
C ASP A 125 9.12 -27.30 7.51
N THR A 126 8.22 -26.71 8.30
CA THR A 126 6.78 -26.88 8.11
C THR A 126 6.32 -26.26 6.79
N VAL A 127 6.78 -25.05 6.49
CA VAL A 127 6.48 -24.35 5.24
C VAL A 127 6.99 -25.16 4.05
N ILE A 128 8.24 -25.61 4.07
CA ILE A 128 8.86 -26.42 3.02
C ILE A 128 8.08 -27.72 2.82
N LYS A 129 7.67 -28.41 3.88
CA LYS A 129 6.88 -29.63 3.79
C LYS A 129 5.57 -29.40 3.02
N HIS A 130 4.87 -28.32 3.31
CA HIS A 130 3.63 -28.01 2.60
C HIS A 130 3.87 -27.56 1.16
N LEU A 131 4.93 -26.77 0.91
CA LEU A 131 5.31 -26.39 -0.45
C LEU A 131 5.71 -27.60 -1.29
N LYS A 132 6.47 -28.54 -0.75
CA LYS A 132 6.81 -29.82 -1.43
C LYS A 132 5.55 -30.59 -1.84
N ASN A 133 4.54 -30.63 -0.97
CA ASN A 133 3.26 -31.27 -1.29
C ASN A 133 2.50 -30.54 -2.41
N ILE A 134 2.48 -29.21 -2.38
CA ILE A 134 1.84 -28.40 -3.44
C ILE A 134 2.59 -28.57 -4.77
N PHE A 135 3.92 -28.45 -4.76
CA PHE A 135 4.75 -28.56 -5.96
C PHE A 135 4.74 -29.95 -6.57
N SER A 136 4.59 -31.00 -5.77
CA SER A 136 4.46 -32.37 -6.30
C SER A 136 3.17 -32.60 -7.08
N ARG A 137 2.12 -31.81 -6.82
CA ARG A 137 0.81 -31.90 -7.53
C ARG A 137 0.69 -30.94 -8.70
N LEU A 138 1.23 -29.73 -8.55
CA LEU A 138 1.00 -28.63 -9.51
C LEU A 138 2.25 -28.28 -10.34
N GLY A 139 3.38 -28.88 -10.02
CA GLY A 139 4.68 -28.59 -10.63
C GLY A 139 5.49 -27.59 -9.81
N ILE A 140 6.78 -27.48 -10.14
CA ILE A 140 7.69 -26.53 -9.51
C ILE A 140 7.58 -25.20 -10.28
N PRO A 141 7.29 -24.07 -9.60
CA PRO A 141 7.25 -22.78 -10.29
C PRO A 141 8.65 -22.33 -10.68
N GLN A 142 8.78 -21.52 -11.73
CA GLN A 142 10.07 -20.89 -12.04
C GLN A 142 10.44 -19.81 -11.02
N ILE A 143 9.44 -19.04 -10.58
CA ILE A 143 9.62 -17.92 -9.64
C ILE A 143 8.67 -18.09 -8.46
N PHE A 144 9.23 -18.11 -7.26
CA PHE A 144 8.50 -18.11 -6.00
C PHE A 144 8.70 -16.79 -5.27
N VAL A 145 7.62 -16.05 -5.00
CA VAL A 145 7.65 -14.75 -4.34
C VAL A 145 7.09 -14.90 -2.92
N SER A 146 7.81 -14.40 -1.92
CA SER A 146 7.32 -14.34 -0.53
C SER A 146 7.71 -13.01 0.12
N ASP A 147 7.22 -12.78 1.32
CA ASP A 147 7.77 -11.75 2.20
C ASP A 147 9.18 -12.15 2.69
N ASN A 148 9.83 -11.24 3.42
CA ASN A 148 11.15 -11.47 4.01
C ASN A 148 11.06 -12.08 5.43
N GLY A 149 10.03 -12.88 5.69
CA GLY A 149 9.87 -13.58 6.96
C GLY A 149 11.00 -14.58 7.23
N THR A 150 11.32 -14.81 8.50
CA THR A 150 12.43 -15.70 8.93
C THR A 150 12.30 -17.13 8.39
N GLN A 151 11.09 -17.60 8.12
CA GLN A 151 10.81 -18.92 7.53
C GLN A 151 11.21 -19.01 6.05
N PHE A 152 11.35 -17.86 5.35
CA PHE A 152 11.75 -17.78 3.93
C PHE A 152 13.18 -17.26 3.74
N SER A 153 13.74 -16.53 4.71
CA SER A 153 15.06 -15.87 4.59
C SER A 153 16.22 -16.68 5.15
N GLY A 154 15.97 -17.89 5.65
CA GLY A 154 17.00 -18.73 6.26
C GLY A 154 17.67 -19.70 5.29
N PHE A 155 18.88 -20.15 5.64
CA PHE A 155 19.68 -21.12 4.87
C PHE A 155 18.90 -22.39 4.48
N VAL A 156 17.99 -22.85 5.34
CA VAL A 156 17.16 -24.03 5.07
C VAL A 156 16.27 -23.84 3.86
N PHE A 157 15.65 -22.64 3.73
CA PHE A 157 14.79 -22.31 2.59
C PHE A 157 15.60 -22.06 1.31
N GLU A 158 16.77 -21.43 1.43
CA GLU A 158 17.68 -21.26 0.29
C GLU A 158 18.14 -22.59 -0.30
N ASN A 159 18.46 -23.56 0.56
CA ASN A 159 18.82 -24.91 0.12
C ASN A 159 17.66 -25.62 -0.56
N PHE A 160 16.43 -25.46 -0.04
CA PHE A 160 15.23 -25.99 -0.69
C PHE A 160 15.03 -25.38 -2.07
N ALA A 161 15.20 -24.07 -2.22
CA ALA A 161 15.08 -23.41 -3.52
C ALA A 161 16.12 -23.90 -4.54
N LYS A 162 17.36 -24.13 -4.10
CA LYS A 162 18.43 -24.70 -4.93
C LYS A 162 18.17 -26.15 -5.31
N GLU A 163 17.77 -26.97 -4.35
CA GLU A 163 17.47 -28.41 -4.57
C GLU A 163 16.31 -28.58 -5.57
N TRP A 164 15.27 -27.75 -5.45
CA TRP A 164 14.07 -27.80 -6.28
C TRP A 164 14.13 -26.89 -7.50
N GLN A 165 15.25 -26.22 -7.73
CA GLN A 165 15.56 -25.43 -8.92
C GLN A 165 14.53 -24.33 -9.25
N PHE A 166 14.05 -23.60 -8.26
CA PHE A 166 13.23 -22.43 -8.48
C PHE A 166 13.92 -21.16 -7.98
N GLN A 167 13.59 -20.01 -8.60
CA GLN A 167 14.08 -18.72 -8.16
C GLN A 167 13.23 -18.21 -7.01
N HIS A 168 13.82 -17.99 -5.84
CA HIS A 168 13.15 -17.31 -4.74
C HIS A 168 13.38 -15.80 -4.81
N VAL A 169 12.31 -15.03 -4.78
CA VAL A 169 12.32 -13.56 -4.78
C VAL A 169 11.57 -13.05 -3.56
N THR A 170 12.25 -12.28 -2.72
CA THR A 170 11.61 -11.64 -1.56
C THR A 170 11.05 -10.28 -1.95
N SER A 171 9.79 -10.01 -1.60
CA SER A 171 9.20 -8.69 -1.75
C SER A 171 9.84 -7.72 -0.74
N SER A 172 10.42 -6.63 -1.25
CA SER A 172 10.96 -5.58 -0.38
C SER A 172 9.83 -4.87 0.36
N PRO A 173 9.98 -4.55 1.67
CA PRO A 173 8.99 -3.79 2.43
C PRO A 173 8.62 -2.43 1.81
N HIS A 174 9.51 -1.88 0.99
CA HIS A 174 9.30 -0.61 0.30
C HIS A 174 8.54 -0.74 -1.03
N TYR A 175 8.31 -1.96 -1.54
CA TYR A 175 7.64 -2.26 -2.81
C TYR A 175 6.28 -2.97 -2.65
N ALA A 176 5.59 -2.76 -1.56
CA ALA A 176 4.25 -3.33 -1.30
C ALA A 176 3.26 -3.09 -2.46
N LYS A 177 3.39 -1.98 -3.20
CA LYS A 177 2.51 -1.66 -4.33
C LYS A 177 2.71 -2.53 -5.58
N SER A 178 3.83 -3.22 -5.71
CA SER A 178 4.08 -4.13 -6.86
C SER A 178 3.30 -5.45 -6.76
N ASN A 179 2.76 -5.77 -5.58
CA ASN A 179 2.06 -7.03 -5.28
C ASN A 179 0.55 -6.85 -5.04
N GLY A 180 0.01 -5.67 -5.35
CA GLY A 180 -1.37 -5.28 -5.01
C GLY A 180 -2.44 -6.28 -5.45
N MET A 181 -2.20 -7.02 -6.55
CA MET A 181 -3.12 -8.05 -7.03
C MET A 181 -3.07 -9.30 -6.14
N VAL A 182 -1.88 -9.75 -5.77
CA VAL A 182 -1.70 -10.92 -4.88
C VAL A 182 -2.24 -10.58 -3.49
N GLU A 183 -1.96 -9.38 -2.99
CA GLU A 183 -2.52 -8.88 -1.74
C GLU A 183 -4.04 -8.86 -1.74
N TRP A 184 -4.66 -8.42 -2.85
CA TRP A 184 -6.11 -8.42 -3.01
C TRP A 184 -6.69 -9.84 -2.98
N VAL A 185 -6.09 -10.80 -3.70
CA VAL A 185 -6.49 -12.21 -3.69
C VAL A 185 -6.34 -12.81 -2.30
N ILE A 186 -5.19 -12.58 -1.65
CA ILE A 186 -4.94 -13.02 -0.27
C ILE A 186 -6.02 -12.47 0.67
N GLN A 187 -6.33 -11.19 0.59
CA GLN A 187 -7.36 -10.57 1.43
C GLN A 187 -8.74 -11.16 1.17
N THR A 188 -9.06 -11.44 -0.09
CA THR A 188 -10.32 -12.10 -0.48
C THR A 188 -10.42 -13.49 0.15
N VAL A 189 -9.38 -14.31 0.02
CA VAL A 189 -9.35 -15.67 0.60
C VAL A 189 -9.39 -15.63 2.13
N LYS A 190 -8.67 -14.72 2.76
CA LYS A 190 -8.77 -14.48 4.21
C LYS A 190 -10.21 -14.17 4.65
N ASN A 191 -10.91 -13.35 3.86
CA ASN A 191 -12.32 -13.01 4.15
C ASN A 191 -13.27 -14.22 3.93
N ILE A 192 -13.05 -15.01 2.87
CA ILE A 192 -13.79 -16.27 2.64
C ILE A 192 -13.59 -17.20 3.83
N THR A 193 -12.34 -17.43 4.24
CA THR A 193 -12.01 -18.27 5.39
C THR A 193 -12.72 -17.79 6.66
N LYS A 194 -12.70 -16.48 6.96
CA LYS A 194 -13.42 -15.91 8.11
C LYS A 194 -14.92 -16.21 8.08
N LYS A 195 -15.56 -15.99 6.91
CA LYS A 195 -17.00 -16.25 6.73
C LYS A 195 -17.33 -17.71 6.93
N CYS A 196 -16.56 -18.63 6.36
CA CYS A 196 -16.75 -20.06 6.55
C CYS A 196 -16.66 -20.47 8.02
N TYR A 197 -15.72 -19.90 8.78
CA TYR A 197 -15.63 -20.14 10.23
C TYR A 197 -16.81 -19.56 11.02
N GLU A 198 -17.38 -18.44 10.60
CA GLU A 198 -18.54 -17.83 11.25
C GLU A 198 -19.83 -18.59 10.97
N THR A 199 -19.99 -19.05 9.75
CA THR A 199 -21.20 -19.74 9.29
C THR A 199 -21.13 -21.27 9.44
N ASN A 200 -19.96 -21.79 9.89
CA ASN A 200 -19.67 -23.22 9.98
C ASN A 200 -19.87 -23.96 8.64
N THR A 201 -19.48 -23.29 7.53
CA THR A 201 -19.51 -23.85 6.18
C THR A 201 -18.16 -24.44 5.80
N ASP A 202 -18.16 -25.40 4.87
CA ASP A 202 -16.93 -26.05 4.40
C ASP A 202 -16.08 -25.08 3.58
N LEU A 203 -14.85 -24.83 4.06
CA LEU A 203 -13.87 -23.98 3.39
C LEU A 203 -13.48 -24.52 2.01
N ASN A 204 -13.40 -25.86 1.85
CA ASN A 204 -13.01 -26.44 0.57
C ASN A 204 -14.08 -26.21 -0.52
N LEU A 205 -15.36 -26.27 -0.16
CA LEU A 205 -16.45 -25.91 -1.06
C LEU A 205 -16.41 -24.43 -1.44
N ALA A 206 -16.20 -23.56 -0.46
CA ALA A 206 -16.10 -22.12 -0.72
C ALA A 206 -14.88 -21.76 -1.60
N LEU A 207 -13.78 -22.47 -1.46
CA LEU A 207 -12.60 -22.31 -2.33
C LEU A 207 -12.84 -22.91 -3.72
N LEU A 208 -13.61 -23.98 -3.84
CA LEU A 208 -14.01 -24.54 -5.14
C LEU A 208 -14.83 -23.54 -5.96
N ASP A 209 -15.80 -22.88 -5.30
CA ASP A 209 -16.62 -21.83 -5.93
C ASP A 209 -15.80 -20.58 -6.30
N TYR A 210 -14.72 -20.30 -5.55
CA TYR A 210 -13.84 -19.16 -5.81
C TYR A 210 -12.88 -19.38 -6.98
N ARG A 211 -12.43 -20.60 -7.21
CA ARG A 211 -11.45 -21.02 -8.23
C ARG A 211 -12.07 -21.09 -9.63
#